data_3d3bf150a1776db604a22f931371e77e
#
_entry.id   3d3bf150a1776db604a22f931371e77e
#
_cell.length_a   1.000
_cell.length_b   1.000
_cell.length_c   1.000
_cell.angle_alpha   90.00
_cell.angle_beta   90.00
_cell.angle_gamma   90.00
#
_symmetry.space_group_name_H-M   'P 1'
#
loop_
_entity.id
_entity.type
_entity.pdbx_description
1 polymer ?
#
loop_
_entity_poly.entity_id
_entity_poly.type
_entity_poly.pdbx_seq_one_letter_code
_entity_poly.pdbx_strand_id
1 'polypeptide(L)'
;MLHQKIVESPYKHKYGNFIGGEWREPVAGRYFDNTTPITGGTLCQVARSDAADIELALDAAHAAKDKWARTSTTERSNILMKIAARMEDNLELLARAESFDNGKPIRETMAADIPLAIDHFRYFAACIRAQEGSIGEIDRDTIAYHFHEPLGVVGQIIPWNFPILMAAWKLAPALAAGNCVVLKPAEQTPASILVLAELVADLLPPGVLNIVNGFGLEAGKPLATSPRIAKIAFTGETTTGRLIMQYASQNLIPVTLELGGKSPNIFFADVLNEDDDFFDKALEGFAMFALNQGEVCTCPSRALIQESIYDRFMERALKRVEAIRQGNPLDPQTMIGAQASSEQLEKILSYIDIGKQEGAELLTGGERNALEGELAGGYYVKPTVFRGHNKMRIFQEEIFGPVVSVTTFKTEDEALAIANDTLYGLGAGVWSRDANRCYHFGREIQAGRVWTNCYHAYPAHAAFGGYKQSGIGRETHKMMLDHYQQTKNMLVSYSPKALGFF
;
A
#
# COMPACT_ATOMS: atom_id res chain seq x y z
N MET A 1 -10.02 -31.53 -20.88
CA MET A 1 -10.98 -30.45 -21.27
C MET A 1 -11.08 -29.34 -20.22
N LEU A 2 -9.98 -28.99 -19.56
CA LEU A 2 -9.89 -27.85 -18.63
C LEU A 2 -9.00 -26.71 -19.19
N HIS A 3 -8.50 -26.86 -20.44
CA HIS A 3 -7.53 -25.92 -21.05
C HIS A 3 -8.15 -24.89 -22.01
N GLN A 4 -9.46 -24.71 -22.04
CA GLN A 4 -10.12 -23.81 -23.01
C GLN A 4 -11.05 -22.77 -22.42
N LYS A 5 -10.91 -22.46 -21.14
CA LYS A 5 -11.40 -21.19 -20.60
C LYS A 5 -10.20 -20.39 -20.11
N ILE A 6 -9.39 -19.92 -21.02
CA ILE A 6 -8.67 -18.66 -20.81
C ILE A 6 -9.79 -17.66 -20.67
N VAL A 7 -10.03 -17.35 -19.48
CA VAL A 7 -11.08 -16.56 -18.92
C VAL A 7 -11.08 -15.22 -19.61
N GLU A 8 -12.21 -14.83 -20.13
CA GLU A 8 -12.45 -13.50 -20.68
C GLU A 8 -11.86 -12.47 -19.72
N SER A 9 -11.00 -11.61 -20.24
CA SER A 9 -10.43 -10.48 -19.52
C SER A 9 -11.59 -9.68 -18.92
N PRO A 10 -11.52 -9.29 -17.63
CA PRO A 10 -12.59 -8.53 -17.00
C PRO A 10 -12.68 -7.09 -17.52
N TYR A 11 -11.86 -6.70 -18.48
CA TYR A 11 -11.69 -5.35 -18.94
C TYR A 11 -12.39 -5.02 -20.26
N LYS A 12 -12.84 -3.77 -20.37
CA LYS A 12 -13.18 -3.16 -21.66
C LYS A 12 -11.91 -2.93 -22.47
N HIS A 13 -12.05 -2.81 -23.78
CA HIS A 13 -10.92 -2.49 -24.65
C HIS A 13 -10.31 -1.12 -24.37
N LYS A 14 -11.11 -0.18 -23.84
CA LYS A 14 -10.70 1.21 -23.64
C LYS A 14 -11.41 1.82 -22.45
N TYR A 15 -10.65 2.53 -21.61
CA TYR A 15 -11.14 3.28 -20.47
C TYR A 15 -10.77 4.75 -20.56
N GLY A 16 -11.76 5.62 -20.33
CA GLY A 16 -11.57 7.03 -20.06
C GLY A 16 -11.24 7.31 -18.59
N ASN A 17 -11.42 8.57 -18.17
CA ASN A 17 -11.44 8.98 -16.78
C ASN A 17 -12.84 8.83 -16.19
N PHE A 18 -12.96 8.61 -14.88
CA PHE A 18 -14.22 8.67 -14.17
C PHE A 18 -14.34 10.01 -13.44
N ILE A 19 -15.10 10.95 -13.97
CA ILE A 19 -15.19 12.32 -13.45
C ILE A 19 -16.65 12.76 -13.36
N GLY A 20 -17.06 13.26 -12.19
CA GLY A 20 -18.41 13.78 -11.98
C GLY A 20 -19.53 12.73 -12.08
N GLY A 21 -19.18 11.46 -11.81
CA GLY A 21 -20.12 10.34 -11.93
C GLY A 21 -20.24 9.75 -13.34
N GLU A 22 -19.43 10.21 -14.28
CA GLU A 22 -19.47 9.81 -15.70
C GLU A 22 -18.09 9.40 -16.23
N TRP A 23 -18.10 8.50 -17.22
CA TRP A 23 -16.91 8.15 -17.98
C TRP A 23 -16.65 9.19 -19.05
N ARG A 24 -15.44 9.78 -19.05
CA ARG A 24 -15.04 10.85 -19.97
C ARG A 24 -13.75 10.51 -20.69
N GLU A 25 -13.68 10.83 -21.96
CA GLU A 25 -12.42 10.78 -22.71
C GLU A 25 -11.44 11.82 -22.16
N PRO A 26 -10.11 11.55 -22.22
CA PRO A 26 -9.12 12.57 -21.84
C PRO A 26 -9.22 13.77 -22.77
N VAL A 27 -9.05 14.98 -22.25
CA VAL A 27 -9.18 16.25 -22.99
C VAL A 27 -8.31 16.27 -24.25
N ALA A 28 -7.10 15.76 -24.16
CA ALA A 28 -6.17 15.68 -25.29
C ALA A 28 -6.42 14.49 -26.23
N GLY A 29 -7.42 13.64 -25.95
CA GLY A 29 -7.74 12.45 -26.76
C GLY A 29 -6.65 11.37 -26.74
N ARG A 30 -5.67 11.45 -25.83
CA ARG A 30 -4.53 10.53 -25.76
C ARG A 30 -4.83 9.34 -24.87
N TYR A 31 -4.31 8.18 -25.27
CA TYR A 31 -4.41 6.92 -24.51
C TYR A 31 -3.04 6.25 -24.47
N PHE A 32 -2.84 5.33 -23.54
CA PHE A 32 -1.69 4.44 -23.47
C PHE A 32 -2.15 3.01 -23.30
N ASP A 33 -1.32 2.06 -23.72
CA ASP A 33 -1.58 0.64 -23.56
C ASP A 33 -1.25 0.21 -22.14
N ASN A 34 -2.23 -0.38 -21.45
CA ASN A 34 -2.01 -1.09 -20.20
C ASN A 34 -1.64 -2.54 -20.51
N THR A 35 -0.47 -2.98 -20.04
CA THR A 35 0.06 -4.32 -20.32
C THR A 35 -0.07 -5.23 -19.11
N THR A 36 -0.44 -6.51 -19.35
CA THR A 36 -0.34 -7.50 -18.28
C THR A 36 1.09 -7.98 -18.11
N PRO A 37 1.63 -7.99 -16.89
CA PRO A 37 2.95 -8.55 -16.64
C PRO A 37 3.01 -10.07 -16.80
N ILE A 38 1.86 -10.74 -16.87
CA ILE A 38 1.74 -12.20 -17.00
C ILE A 38 2.36 -12.68 -18.31
N THR A 39 2.08 -11.93 -19.40
CA THR A 39 2.50 -12.32 -20.76
C THR A 39 3.28 -11.21 -21.48
N GLY A 40 3.31 -9.99 -20.94
CA GLY A 40 3.79 -8.78 -21.62
C GLY A 40 2.84 -8.25 -22.69
N GLY A 41 1.64 -8.83 -22.82
CA GLY A 41 0.62 -8.41 -23.79
C GLY A 41 -0.24 -7.24 -23.31
N THR A 42 -0.91 -6.54 -24.25
CA THR A 42 -1.82 -5.44 -23.92
C THR A 42 -3.15 -5.98 -23.39
N LEU A 43 -3.60 -5.44 -22.25
CA LEU A 43 -4.92 -5.72 -21.67
C LEU A 43 -6.00 -4.79 -22.21
N CYS A 44 -5.74 -3.51 -22.18
CA CYS A 44 -6.66 -2.45 -22.58
C CYS A 44 -5.92 -1.14 -22.84
N GLN A 45 -6.62 -0.16 -23.37
CA GLN A 45 -6.15 1.22 -23.45
C GLN A 45 -6.74 2.05 -22.33
N VAL A 46 -5.94 2.92 -21.73
CA VAL A 46 -6.33 3.78 -20.62
C VAL A 46 -6.00 5.24 -20.95
N ALA A 47 -6.83 6.16 -20.48
CA ALA A 47 -6.67 7.60 -20.70
C ALA A 47 -5.29 8.08 -20.26
N ARG A 48 -4.59 8.79 -21.15
CA ARG A 48 -3.35 9.53 -20.84
C ARG A 48 -3.68 10.98 -20.63
N SER A 49 -4.01 11.29 -19.39
CA SER A 49 -4.47 12.59 -18.95
C SER A 49 -3.33 13.55 -18.63
N ASP A 50 -3.66 14.83 -18.59
CA ASP A 50 -2.78 15.90 -18.19
C ASP A 50 -3.46 16.89 -17.22
N ALA A 51 -2.89 18.09 -17.06
CA ALA A 51 -3.40 19.10 -16.15
C ALA A 51 -4.86 19.52 -16.45
N ALA A 52 -5.29 19.48 -17.72
CA ALA A 52 -6.66 19.84 -18.08
C ALA A 52 -7.69 18.84 -17.54
N ASP A 53 -7.36 17.55 -17.58
CA ASP A 53 -8.21 16.49 -16.98
C ASP A 53 -8.26 16.61 -15.46
N ILE A 54 -7.14 16.95 -14.82
CA ILE A 54 -7.09 17.20 -13.36
C ILE A 54 -7.99 18.38 -12.99
N GLU A 55 -7.98 19.48 -13.75
CA GLU A 55 -8.86 20.62 -13.49
C GLU A 55 -10.34 20.26 -13.64
N LEU A 56 -10.72 19.45 -14.65
CA LEU A 56 -12.11 18.94 -14.77
C LEU A 56 -12.52 18.08 -13.55
N ALA A 57 -11.62 17.24 -13.05
CA ALA A 57 -11.89 16.44 -11.87
C ALA A 57 -12.03 17.30 -10.61
N LEU A 58 -11.20 18.33 -10.47
CA LEU A 58 -11.28 19.30 -9.40
C LEU A 58 -12.58 20.12 -9.47
N ASP A 59 -13.02 20.53 -10.66
CA ASP A 59 -14.31 21.21 -10.85
C ASP A 59 -15.48 20.35 -10.35
N ALA A 60 -15.50 19.07 -10.74
CA ALA A 60 -16.52 18.13 -10.31
C ALA A 60 -16.48 17.90 -8.78
N ALA A 61 -15.29 17.76 -8.19
CA ALA A 61 -15.12 17.58 -6.76
C ALA A 61 -15.57 18.82 -5.97
N HIS A 62 -15.20 20.03 -6.42
CA HIS A 62 -15.60 21.28 -5.80
C HIS A 62 -17.12 21.53 -5.89
N ALA A 63 -17.76 21.13 -6.97
CA ALA A 63 -19.22 21.21 -7.11
C ALA A 63 -19.97 20.30 -6.11
N ALA A 64 -19.36 19.17 -5.74
CA ALA A 64 -19.96 18.19 -4.82
C ALA A 64 -19.65 18.41 -3.33
N LYS A 65 -18.50 19.03 -3.01
CA LYS A 65 -17.89 19.01 -1.66
C LYS A 65 -18.81 19.50 -0.55
N ASP A 66 -19.53 20.61 -0.75
CA ASP A 66 -20.32 21.22 0.30
C ASP A 66 -21.57 20.39 0.63
N LYS A 67 -22.18 19.77 -0.40
CA LYS A 67 -23.30 18.86 -0.21
C LYS A 67 -22.84 17.57 0.49
N TRP A 68 -21.72 16.99 0.06
CA TRP A 68 -21.16 15.79 0.65
C TRP A 68 -20.74 15.99 2.10
N ALA A 69 -20.04 17.09 2.40
CA ALA A 69 -19.62 17.45 3.76
C ALA A 69 -20.78 17.60 4.76
N ARG A 70 -21.98 18.00 4.27
CA ARG A 70 -23.19 18.17 5.09
C ARG A 70 -24.03 16.89 5.25
N THR A 71 -23.66 15.80 4.57
CA THR A 71 -24.32 14.50 4.81
C THR A 71 -24.06 14.03 6.24
N SER A 72 -25.01 13.31 6.80
CA SER A 72 -24.83 12.75 8.15
C SER A 72 -23.77 11.66 8.16
N THR A 73 -23.14 11.45 9.31
CA THR A 73 -22.19 10.33 9.51
C THR A 73 -22.88 8.99 9.24
N THR A 74 -24.17 8.86 9.55
CA THR A 74 -24.99 7.67 9.26
C THR A 74 -25.12 7.43 7.76
N GLU A 75 -25.37 8.47 6.97
CA GLU A 75 -25.49 8.35 5.51
C GLU A 75 -24.17 7.91 4.88
N ARG A 76 -23.06 8.56 5.24
CA ARG A 76 -21.73 8.18 4.74
C ARG A 76 -21.37 6.75 5.15
N SER A 77 -21.57 6.38 6.41
CA SER A 77 -21.39 5.01 6.91
C SER A 77 -22.17 3.98 6.07
N ASN A 78 -23.45 4.24 5.82
CA ASN A 78 -24.29 3.34 5.04
C ASN A 78 -23.80 3.21 3.58
N ILE A 79 -23.28 4.27 2.97
CA ILE A 79 -22.71 4.22 1.63
C ILE A 79 -21.43 3.36 1.63
N LEU A 80 -20.52 3.55 2.59
CA LEU A 80 -19.32 2.72 2.71
C LEU A 80 -19.67 1.24 2.92
N MET A 81 -20.67 0.93 3.73
CA MET A 81 -21.15 -0.44 3.91
C MET A 81 -21.71 -1.04 2.62
N LYS A 82 -22.42 -0.24 1.80
CA LYS A 82 -22.89 -0.68 0.48
C LYS A 82 -21.72 -0.92 -0.49
N ILE A 83 -20.68 -0.08 -0.47
CA ILE A 83 -19.47 -0.30 -1.25
C ILE A 83 -18.83 -1.63 -0.85
N ALA A 84 -18.62 -1.87 0.44
CA ALA A 84 -18.06 -3.11 0.95
C ALA A 84 -18.88 -4.35 0.53
N ALA A 85 -20.21 -4.29 0.65
CA ALA A 85 -21.09 -5.37 0.23
C ALA A 85 -20.99 -5.62 -1.30
N ARG A 86 -20.99 -4.55 -2.11
CA ARG A 86 -20.85 -4.66 -3.57
C ARG A 86 -19.51 -5.27 -3.97
N MET A 87 -18.43 -4.93 -3.27
CA MET A 87 -17.11 -5.54 -3.48
C MET A 87 -17.13 -7.02 -3.10
N GLU A 88 -17.76 -7.39 -1.99
CA GLU A 88 -17.88 -8.78 -1.52
C GLU A 88 -18.69 -9.64 -2.50
N ASP A 89 -19.82 -9.13 -3.00
CA ASP A 89 -20.65 -9.79 -4.01
C ASP A 89 -19.89 -10.01 -5.33
N ASN A 90 -18.83 -9.23 -5.59
CA ASN A 90 -18.00 -9.29 -6.80
C ASN A 90 -16.53 -9.63 -6.50
N LEU A 91 -16.25 -10.32 -5.38
CA LEU A 91 -14.89 -10.59 -4.90
C LEU A 91 -14.03 -11.29 -5.97
N GLU A 92 -14.55 -12.33 -6.61
CA GLU A 92 -13.81 -13.07 -7.64
C GLU A 92 -13.49 -12.19 -8.86
N LEU A 93 -14.43 -11.36 -9.32
CA LEU A 93 -14.21 -10.44 -10.42
C LEU A 93 -13.07 -9.45 -10.10
N LEU A 94 -13.11 -8.84 -8.91
CA LEU A 94 -12.09 -7.89 -8.48
C LEU A 94 -10.72 -8.56 -8.27
N ALA A 95 -10.71 -9.76 -7.67
CA ALA A 95 -9.47 -10.52 -7.48
C ALA A 95 -8.81 -10.90 -8.81
N ARG A 96 -9.60 -11.29 -9.80
CA ARG A 96 -9.10 -11.58 -11.14
C ARG A 96 -8.60 -10.33 -11.85
N ALA A 97 -9.36 -9.24 -11.77
CA ALA A 97 -8.93 -7.96 -12.30
C ALA A 97 -7.57 -7.56 -11.70
N GLU A 98 -7.42 -7.60 -10.39
CA GLU A 98 -6.16 -7.30 -9.70
C GLU A 98 -5.00 -8.19 -10.19
N SER A 99 -5.24 -9.52 -10.33
CA SER A 99 -4.20 -10.46 -10.79
C SER A 99 -3.78 -10.23 -12.24
N PHE A 100 -4.70 -9.93 -13.14
CA PHE A 100 -4.35 -9.60 -14.53
C PHE A 100 -3.55 -8.32 -14.66
N ASP A 101 -3.91 -7.28 -13.89
CA ASP A 101 -3.32 -5.96 -13.98
C ASP A 101 -1.93 -5.90 -13.33
N ASN A 102 -1.77 -6.54 -12.17
CA ASN A 102 -0.56 -6.48 -11.36
C ASN A 102 0.38 -7.69 -11.57
N GLY A 103 -0.14 -8.86 -11.95
CA GLY A 103 0.63 -10.10 -12.07
C GLY A 103 0.73 -10.94 -10.80
N LYS A 104 0.13 -10.52 -9.68
CA LYS A 104 0.12 -11.30 -8.43
C LYS A 104 -0.80 -12.53 -8.49
N PRO A 105 -0.53 -13.56 -7.68
CA PRO A 105 -1.31 -14.77 -7.69
C PRO A 105 -2.76 -14.55 -7.26
N ILE A 106 -3.70 -15.19 -7.95
CA ILE A 106 -5.13 -15.18 -7.62
C ILE A 106 -5.41 -15.67 -6.20
N ARG A 107 -4.60 -16.56 -5.66
CA ARG A 107 -4.69 -17.02 -4.27
C ARG A 107 -4.47 -15.90 -3.26
N GLU A 108 -3.63 -14.90 -3.56
CA GLU A 108 -3.39 -13.75 -2.70
C GLU A 108 -4.51 -12.73 -2.85
N THR A 109 -4.93 -12.41 -4.07
CA THR A 109 -6.00 -11.43 -4.29
C THR A 109 -7.34 -11.91 -3.72
N MET A 110 -7.65 -13.21 -3.81
CA MET A 110 -8.85 -13.81 -3.24
C MET A 110 -8.83 -13.92 -1.71
N ALA A 111 -7.68 -14.24 -1.11
CA ALA A 111 -7.58 -14.53 0.31
C ALA A 111 -7.15 -13.31 1.15
N ALA A 112 -6.50 -12.31 0.55
CA ALA A 112 -5.93 -11.17 1.26
C ALA A 112 -6.37 -9.82 0.68
N ASP A 113 -5.99 -9.47 -0.54
CA ASP A 113 -6.10 -8.10 -1.05
C ASP A 113 -7.55 -7.59 -1.06
N ILE A 114 -8.46 -8.32 -1.68
CA ILE A 114 -9.86 -7.89 -1.79
C ILE A 114 -10.60 -7.99 -0.45
N PRO A 115 -10.45 -9.08 0.33
CA PRO A 115 -11.04 -9.14 1.68
C PRO A 115 -10.55 -8.02 2.60
N LEU A 116 -9.25 -7.66 2.58
CA LEU A 116 -8.73 -6.54 3.36
C LEU A 116 -9.28 -5.19 2.89
N ALA A 117 -9.42 -4.98 1.58
CA ALA A 117 -10.04 -3.77 1.03
C ALA A 117 -11.50 -3.62 1.50
N ILE A 118 -12.28 -4.71 1.47
CA ILE A 118 -13.65 -4.77 1.96
C ILE A 118 -13.71 -4.42 3.45
N ASP A 119 -12.82 -5.03 4.26
CA ASP A 119 -12.75 -4.80 5.71
C ASP A 119 -12.43 -3.33 6.04
N HIS A 120 -11.56 -2.67 5.26
CA HIS A 120 -11.25 -1.26 5.45
C HIS A 120 -12.47 -0.34 5.24
N PHE A 121 -13.29 -0.59 4.23
CA PHE A 121 -14.55 0.15 4.06
C PHE A 121 -15.50 -0.07 5.23
N ARG A 122 -15.65 -1.30 5.71
CA ARG A 122 -16.47 -1.64 6.89
C ARG A 122 -15.94 -0.98 8.15
N TYR A 123 -14.63 -1.01 8.36
CA TYR A 123 -13.99 -0.42 9.52
C TYR A 123 -14.23 1.10 9.60
N PHE A 124 -13.98 1.84 8.52
CA PHE A 124 -14.18 3.29 8.52
C PHE A 124 -15.67 3.69 8.50
N ALA A 125 -16.55 2.85 7.99
CA ALA A 125 -18.00 3.01 8.16
C ALA A 125 -18.41 2.95 9.64
N ALA A 126 -17.80 2.06 10.42
CA ALA A 126 -18.01 1.98 11.86
C ALA A 126 -17.33 3.15 12.61
N CYS A 127 -16.07 3.47 12.28
CA CYS A 127 -15.31 4.52 12.93
C CYS A 127 -15.99 5.89 12.86
N ILE A 128 -16.53 6.27 11.69
CA ILE A 128 -17.13 7.60 11.54
C ILE A 128 -18.41 7.75 12.37
N ARG A 129 -19.14 6.67 12.63
CA ARG A 129 -20.31 6.67 13.50
C ARG A 129 -19.96 6.71 14.99
N ALA A 130 -18.79 6.20 15.34
CA ALA A 130 -18.29 6.17 16.70
C ALA A 130 -17.39 7.39 17.04
N GLN A 131 -17.09 8.23 16.05
CA GLN A 131 -16.27 9.41 16.27
C GLN A 131 -17.05 10.47 17.05
N GLU A 132 -16.45 10.94 18.13
CA GLU A 132 -16.98 12.00 18.99
C GLU A 132 -16.10 13.26 18.88
N GLY A 133 -16.72 14.42 19.07
CA GLY A 133 -16.03 15.64 19.37
C GLY A 133 -15.71 15.75 20.87
N SER A 134 -15.24 16.90 21.31
CA SER A 134 -15.02 17.14 22.73
C SER A 134 -15.65 18.45 23.19
N ILE A 135 -16.01 18.49 24.48
CA ILE A 135 -16.48 19.68 25.17
C ILE A 135 -15.55 19.90 26.35
N GLY A 136 -15.02 21.14 26.50
CA GLY A 136 -14.20 21.55 27.63
C GLY A 136 -14.85 22.73 28.34
N GLU A 137 -15.03 22.65 29.65
CA GLU A 137 -15.43 23.79 30.48
C GLU A 137 -14.19 24.64 30.73
N ILE A 138 -14.22 25.92 30.31
CA ILE A 138 -13.16 26.90 30.57
C ILE A 138 -13.44 27.56 31.93
N ASP A 139 -14.67 28.00 32.11
CA ASP A 139 -15.23 28.49 33.36
C ASP A 139 -16.75 28.19 33.34
N ARG A 140 -17.45 28.64 34.39
CA ARG A 140 -18.88 28.35 34.56
C ARG A 140 -19.76 28.88 33.41
N ASP A 141 -19.32 29.92 32.76
CA ASP A 141 -20.06 30.62 31.72
C ASP A 141 -19.44 30.48 30.33
N THR A 142 -18.28 29.77 30.20
CA THR A 142 -17.55 29.64 28.93
C THR A 142 -17.25 28.17 28.60
N ILE A 143 -17.71 27.76 27.44
CA ILE A 143 -17.54 26.38 26.94
C ILE A 143 -16.69 26.37 25.67
N ALA A 144 -15.73 25.47 25.59
CA ALA A 144 -14.98 25.14 24.39
C ALA A 144 -15.57 23.89 23.71
N TYR A 145 -16.05 24.04 22.49
CA TYR A 145 -16.50 22.95 21.65
C TYR A 145 -15.40 22.61 20.63
N HIS A 146 -15.16 21.32 20.39
CA HIS A 146 -14.27 20.87 19.35
C HIS A 146 -15.03 20.00 18.35
N PHE A 147 -15.02 20.41 17.10
CA PHE A 147 -15.68 19.72 15.98
C PHE A 147 -14.64 19.18 15.01
N HIS A 148 -14.89 17.99 14.46
CA HIS A 148 -14.15 17.47 13.34
C HIS A 148 -14.85 17.85 12.03
N GLU A 149 -14.17 18.59 11.17
CA GLU A 149 -14.69 19.01 9.88
C GLU A 149 -13.88 18.37 8.73
N PRO A 150 -14.51 17.95 7.61
CA PRO A 150 -13.78 17.48 6.45
C PRO A 150 -12.86 18.56 5.89
N LEU A 151 -11.75 18.17 5.28
CA LEU A 151 -10.81 19.09 4.63
C LEU A 151 -11.40 19.70 3.34
N GLY A 152 -12.25 18.95 2.64
CA GLY A 152 -12.89 19.37 1.40
C GLY A 152 -12.55 18.50 0.20
N VAL A 153 -11.69 18.96 -0.72
CA VAL A 153 -11.21 18.16 -1.84
C VAL A 153 -9.81 17.65 -1.54
N VAL A 154 -9.60 16.35 -1.66
CA VAL A 154 -8.31 15.70 -1.40
C VAL A 154 -7.76 15.00 -2.63
N GLY A 155 -6.47 15.15 -2.89
CA GLY A 155 -5.74 14.40 -3.91
C GLY A 155 -5.20 13.10 -3.32
N GLN A 156 -5.29 12.02 -4.09
CA GLN A 156 -4.74 10.72 -3.72
C GLN A 156 -3.97 10.13 -4.90
N ILE A 157 -2.74 9.67 -4.65
CA ILE A 157 -1.89 9.01 -5.65
C ILE A 157 -1.48 7.68 -5.04
N ILE A 158 -1.83 6.58 -5.72
CA ILE A 158 -1.64 5.22 -5.24
C ILE A 158 -0.61 4.46 -6.09
N PRO A 159 0.09 3.47 -5.49
CA PRO A 159 1.10 2.67 -6.16
C PRO A 159 0.47 1.50 -6.93
N TRP A 160 1.32 0.78 -7.63
CA TRP A 160 0.96 -0.34 -8.49
C TRP A 160 1.00 -1.72 -7.80
N ASN A 161 1.55 -1.84 -6.60
CA ASN A 161 1.78 -3.14 -5.97
C ASN A 161 0.55 -3.76 -5.27
N PHE A 162 -0.38 -2.94 -4.79
CA PHE A 162 -1.68 -3.33 -4.22
C PHE A 162 -2.76 -2.35 -4.66
N PRO A 163 -3.12 -2.30 -5.95
CA PRO A 163 -3.97 -1.23 -6.50
C PRO A 163 -5.27 -1.02 -5.72
N ILE A 164 -6.15 -2.03 -5.65
CA ILE A 164 -7.47 -1.91 -4.99
C ILE A 164 -7.32 -1.71 -3.47
N LEU A 165 -6.39 -2.41 -2.83
CA LEU A 165 -6.18 -2.28 -1.40
C LEU A 165 -5.67 -0.88 -1.02
N MET A 166 -4.72 -0.33 -1.77
CA MET A 166 -4.20 1.03 -1.52
C MET A 166 -5.23 2.11 -1.85
N ALA A 167 -6.08 1.88 -2.85
CA ALA A 167 -7.24 2.74 -3.07
C ALA A 167 -8.19 2.69 -1.87
N ALA A 168 -8.54 1.52 -1.36
CA ALA A 168 -9.43 1.37 -0.20
C ALA A 168 -8.87 2.03 1.06
N TRP A 169 -7.55 1.89 1.34
CA TRP A 169 -6.90 2.54 2.47
C TRP A 169 -7.07 4.06 2.47
N LYS A 170 -7.08 4.68 1.29
CA LYS A 170 -7.20 6.13 1.14
C LYS A 170 -8.64 6.61 0.94
N LEU A 171 -9.42 5.88 0.15
CA LEU A 171 -10.83 6.23 -0.14
C LEU A 171 -11.72 6.09 1.09
N ALA A 172 -11.62 4.98 1.82
CA ALA A 172 -12.51 4.70 2.93
C ALA A 172 -12.49 5.79 4.02
N PRO A 173 -11.33 6.19 4.58
CA PRO A 173 -11.28 7.26 5.57
C PRO A 173 -11.63 8.64 4.98
N ALA A 174 -11.23 8.94 3.75
CA ALA A 174 -11.53 10.22 3.10
C ALA A 174 -13.03 10.43 2.91
N LEU A 175 -13.71 9.41 2.36
CA LEU A 175 -15.15 9.43 2.14
C LEU A 175 -15.93 9.41 3.45
N ALA A 176 -15.50 8.60 4.44
CA ALA A 176 -16.07 8.57 5.78
C ALA A 176 -16.04 9.96 6.43
N ALA A 177 -14.92 10.65 6.34
CA ALA A 177 -14.72 12.00 6.89
C ALA A 177 -15.55 13.09 6.15
N GLY A 178 -16.08 12.80 4.97
CA GLY A 178 -16.90 13.74 4.19
C GLY A 178 -16.13 14.53 3.13
N ASN A 179 -14.95 14.05 2.71
CA ASN A 179 -14.17 14.67 1.62
C ASN A 179 -14.58 14.14 0.25
N CYS A 180 -14.43 14.97 -0.77
CA CYS A 180 -14.42 14.56 -2.17
C CYS A 180 -13.00 14.23 -2.60
N VAL A 181 -12.85 13.25 -3.49
CA VAL A 181 -11.55 12.67 -3.84
C VAL A 181 -11.27 12.83 -5.33
N VAL A 182 -10.03 13.22 -5.66
CA VAL A 182 -9.41 13.05 -6.97
C VAL A 182 -8.30 12.02 -6.82
N LEU A 183 -8.51 10.82 -7.35
CA LEU A 183 -7.60 9.68 -7.27
C LEU A 183 -6.85 9.51 -8.58
N LYS A 184 -5.51 9.41 -8.50
CA LYS A 184 -4.66 9.00 -9.62
C LYS A 184 -4.08 7.61 -9.35
N PRO A 185 -4.54 6.56 -10.06
CA PRO A 185 -3.91 5.24 -10.04
C PRO A 185 -2.49 5.28 -10.61
N ALA A 186 -1.67 4.29 -10.29
CA ALA A 186 -0.41 4.09 -10.98
C ALA A 186 -0.64 3.73 -12.46
N GLU A 187 0.20 4.22 -13.33
CA GLU A 187 0.12 3.94 -14.77
C GLU A 187 0.38 2.48 -15.13
N GLN A 188 1.06 1.74 -14.26
CA GLN A 188 1.33 0.31 -14.45
C GLN A 188 0.09 -0.57 -14.18
N THR A 189 -0.80 -0.14 -13.28
CA THR A 189 -1.95 -0.94 -12.82
C THR A 189 -3.22 -0.10 -12.63
N PRO A 190 -3.68 0.59 -13.67
CA PRO A 190 -4.87 1.43 -13.55
C PRO A 190 -6.18 0.66 -13.70
N ALA A 191 -6.16 -0.51 -14.37
CA ALA A 191 -7.37 -1.13 -14.87
C ALA A 191 -8.23 -1.79 -13.78
N SER A 192 -7.64 -2.39 -12.76
CA SER A 192 -8.38 -2.98 -11.64
C SER A 192 -9.18 -1.94 -10.86
N ILE A 193 -8.62 -0.72 -10.71
CA ILE A 193 -9.32 0.43 -10.09
C ILE A 193 -10.52 0.87 -10.94
N LEU A 194 -10.42 0.80 -12.26
CA LEU A 194 -11.51 1.18 -13.15
C LEU A 194 -12.66 0.17 -13.11
N VAL A 195 -12.35 -1.12 -12.95
CA VAL A 195 -13.36 -2.16 -12.68
C VAL A 195 -14.07 -1.92 -11.34
N LEU A 196 -13.31 -1.57 -10.29
CA LEU A 196 -13.91 -1.18 -9.01
C LEU A 196 -14.82 0.05 -9.17
N ALA A 197 -14.38 1.07 -9.91
CA ALA A 197 -15.17 2.27 -10.16
C ALA A 197 -16.49 1.95 -10.87
N GLU A 198 -16.50 1.06 -11.86
CA GLU A 198 -17.73 0.59 -12.52
C GLU A 198 -18.73 -0.04 -11.55
N LEU A 199 -18.21 -0.81 -10.57
CA LEU A 199 -19.07 -1.48 -9.58
C LEU A 199 -19.66 -0.51 -8.56
N VAL A 200 -19.00 0.60 -8.23
CA VAL A 200 -19.44 1.49 -7.14
C VAL A 200 -19.94 2.86 -7.60
N ALA A 201 -19.92 3.13 -8.90
CA ALA A 201 -20.27 4.44 -9.48
C ALA A 201 -21.65 4.95 -9.07
N ASP A 202 -22.65 4.07 -8.99
CA ASP A 202 -24.03 4.39 -8.64
C ASP A 202 -24.27 4.60 -7.14
N LEU A 203 -23.29 4.26 -6.29
CA LEU A 203 -23.41 4.36 -4.84
C LEU A 203 -22.99 5.73 -4.30
N LEU A 204 -22.19 6.48 -5.07
CA LEU A 204 -21.66 7.78 -4.67
C LEU A 204 -22.31 8.91 -5.47
N PRO A 205 -22.61 10.05 -4.83
CA PRO A 205 -23.07 11.22 -5.57
C PRO A 205 -22.01 11.68 -6.61
N PRO A 206 -22.45 12.21 -7.78
CA PRO A 206 -21.55 12.74 -8.78
C PRO A 206 -20.51 13.73 -8.20
N GLY A 207 -19.23 13.55 -8.55
CA GLY A 207 -18.12 14.40 -8.10
C GLY A 207 -17.52 14.05 -6.74
N VAL A 208 -18.13 13.14 -5.96
CA VAL A 208 -17.55 12.69 -4.67
C VAL A 208 -16.30 11.84 -4.89
N LEU A 209 -16.30 10.99 -5.91
CA LEU A 209 -15.14 10.24 -6.37
C LEU A 209 -14.85 10.60 -7.82
N ASN A 210 -13.60 10.97 -8.10
CA ASN A 210 -13.09 11.23 -9.44
C ASN A 210 -11.78 10.47 -9.62
N ILE A 211 -11.61 9.78 -10.75
CA ILE A 211 -10.43 8.99 -11.07
C ILE A 211 -9.84 9.52 -12.36
N VAL A 212 -8.60 9.99 -12.30
CA VAL A 212 -7.86 10.51 -13.46
C VAL A 212 -6.63 9.66 -13.69
N ASN A 213 -6.59 8.99 -14.84
CA ASN A 213 -5.48 8.14 -15.25
C ASN A 213 -4.40 8.97 -15.95
N GLY A 214 -3.16 8.49 -15.91
CA GLY A 214 -2.05 9.15 -16.59
C GLY A 214 -0.73 9.01 -15.85
N PHE A 215 0.31 9.56 -16.43
CA PHE A 215 1.67 9.46 -15.91
C PHE A 215 1.94 10.43 -14.76
N GLY A 216 2.95 10.09 -13.94
CA GLY A 216 3.29 10.85 -12.74
C GLY A 216 3.55 12.34 -13.01
N LEU A 217 4.31 12.68 -14.06
CA LEU A 217 4.62 14.07 -14.40
C LEU A 217 3.46 14.80 -15.11
N GLU A 218 2.61 14.08 -15.86
CA GLU A 218 1.54 14.66 -16.67
C GLU A 218 0.26 14.91 -15.87
N ALA A 219 -0.13 13.98 -14.98
CA ALA A 219 -1.33 14.06 -14.16
C ALA A 219 -1.03 14.16 -12.65
N GLY A 220 -0.05 13.42 -12.16
CA GLY A 220 0.29 13.39 -10.72
C GLY A 220 0.85 14.72 -10.20
N LYS A 221 1.81 15.31 -10.91
CA LYS A 221 2.39 16.60 -10.54
C LYS A 221 1.35 17.74 -10.56
N PRO A 222 0.51 17.92 -11.58
CA PRO A 222 -0.56 18.91 -11.55
C PRO A 222 -1.50 18.76 -10.36
N LEU A 223 -1.86 17.52 -10.00
CA LEU A 223 -2.68 17.27 -8.81
C LEU A 223 -1.96 17.70 -7.53
N ALA A 224 -0.69 17.30 -7.35
CA ALA A 224 0.07 17.58 -6.14
C ALA A 224 0.47 19.06 -5.99
N THR A 225 0.54 19.83 -7.08
CA THR A 225 0.82 21.28 -7.07
C THR A 225 -0.43 22.14 -7.06
N SER A 226 -1.63 21.56 -7.15
CA SER A 226 -2.86 22.32 -7.26
C SER A 226 -3.19 23.03 -5.93
N PRO A 227 -3.44 24.37 -5.95
CA PRO A 227 -3.93 25.09 -4.77
C PRO A 227 -5.39 24.73 -4.44
N ARG A 228 -6.05 23.92 -5.26
CA ARG A 228 -7.45 23.53 -5.13
C ARG A 228 -7.67 22.25 -4.31
N ILE A 229 -6.59 21.57 -3.89
CA ILE A 229 -6.70 20.44 -2.96
C ILE A 229 -6.30 20.87 -1.54
N ALA A 230 -6.97 20.31 -0.55
CA ALA A 230 -6.72 20.58 0.86
C ALA A 230 -5.71 19.61 1.50
N LYS A 231 -5.38 18.52 0.79
CA LYS A 231 -4.45 17.48 1.22
C LYS A 231 -4.02 16.65 0.02
N ILE A 232 -2.81 16.11 0.08
CA ILE A 232 -2.34 15.05 -0.79
C ILE A 232 -1.94 13.81 0.02
N ALA A 233 -2.48 12.65 -0.34
CA ALA A 233 -2.07 11.35 0.20
C ALA A 233 -1.34 10.58 -0.90
N PHE A 234 -0.12 10.16 -0.61
CA PHE A 234 0.74 9.46 -1.54
C PHE A 234 1.27 8.16 -0.93
N THR A 235 1.23 7.10 -1.71
CA THR A 235 1.98 5.86 -1.44
C THR A 235 2.81 5.52 -2.67
N GLY A 236 4.11 5.27 -2.47
CA GLY A 236 5.03 4.94 -3.55
C GLY A 236 6.49 4.98 -3.14
N GLU A 237 7.38 5.17 -4.12
CA GLU A 237 8.81 5.22 -3.90
C GLU A 237 9.24 6.48 -3.13
N THR A 238 10.28 6.35 -2.30
CA THR A 238 10.77 7.42 -1.42
C THR A 238 11.22 8.67 -2.19
N THR A 239 11.86 8.52 -3.35
CA THR A 239 12.29 9.65 -4.19
C THR A 239 11.08 10.45 -4.69
N THR A 240 10.05 9.76 -5.16
CA THR A 240 8.79 10.38 -5.59
C THR A 240 8.07 11.05 -4.40
N GLY A 241 8.09 10.42 -3.22
CA GLY A 241 7.52 11.02 -2.00
C GLY A 241 8.15 12.38 -1.64
N ARG A 242 9.48 12.51 -1.79
CA ARG A 242 10.18 13.79 -1.61
C ARG A 242 9.70 14.84 -2.62
N LEU A 243 9.49 14.46 -3.88
CA LEU A 243 8.96 15.37 -4.92
C LEU A 243 7.52 15.79 -4.58
N ILE A 244 6.67 14.88 -4.12
CA ILE A 244 5.31 15.20 -3.68
C ILE A 244 5.31 16.21 -2.54
N MET A 245 6.21 16.08 -1.54
CA MET A 245 6.37 17.08 -0.49
C MET A 245 6.78 18.46 -1.05
N GLN A 246 7.73 18.48 -1.98
CA GLN A 246 8.17 19.73 -2.62
C GLN A 246 7.02 20.41 -3.39
N TYR A 247 6.19 19.63 -4.10
CA TYR A 247 5.03 20.15 -4.81
C TYR A 247 3.98 20.70 -3.85
N ALA A 248 3.62 19.94 -2.82
CA ALA A 248 2.62 20.32 -1.82
C ALA A 248 3.03 21.56 -1.01
N SER A 249 4.34 21.72 -0.73
CA SER A 249 4.87 22.82 0.07
C SER A 249 4.61 24.21 -0.53
N GLN A 250 4.45 24.30 -1.87
CA GLN A 250 4.17 25.57 -2.55
C GLN A 250 2.86 26.20 -2.09
N ASN A 251 1.88 25.38 -1.69
CA ASN A 251 0.55 25.84 -1.26
C ASN A 251 0.25 25.46 0.21
N LEU A 252 1.27 25.06 0.99
CA LEU A 252 1.14 24.59 2.38
C LEU A 252 0.15 23.43 2.54
N ILE A 253 0.08 22.56 1.53
CA ILE A 253 -0.85 21.42 1.53
C ILE A 253 -0.29 20.32 2.43
N PRO A 254 -1.06 19.84 3.44
CA PRO A 254 -0.69 18.71 4.26
C PRO A 254 -0.48 17.43 3.45
N VAL A 255 0.53 16.65 3.81
CA VAL A 255 0.83 15.38 3.16
C VAL A 255 0.73 14.22 4.14
N THR A 256 0.27 13.06 3.65
CA THR A 256 0.59 11.76 4.23
C THR A 256 1.36 10.96 3.21
N LEU A 257 2.47 10.37 3.62
CA LEU A 257 3.39 9.66 2.76
C LEU A 257 3.62 8.26 3.32
N GLU A 258 3.34 7.25 2.53
CA GLU A 258 3.75 5.86 2.76
C GLU A 258 4.78 5.49 1.71
N LEU A 259 6.02 5.26 2.15
CA LEU A 259 7.18 5.16 1.27
C LEU A 259 7.85 3.80 1.40
N GLY A 260 9.05 3.68 0.83
CA GLY A 260 9.79 2.44 0.79
C GLY A 260 10.29 1.94 2.14
N GLY A 261 10.77 0.71 2.15
CA GLY A 261 11.32 0.05 3.31
C GLY A 261 12.50 -0.87 3.00
N LYS A 262 13.25 -1.23 4.04
CA LYS A 262 14.28 -2.27 4.02
C LYS A 262 14.18 -3.06 5.32
N SER A 263 13.06 -3.73 5.48
CA SER A 263 12.61 -4.30 6.74
C SER A 263 13.51 -5.45 7.21
N PRO A 264 14.02 -5.39 8.45
CA PRO A 264 14.73 -6.49 9.05
C PRO A 264 13.74 -7.58 9.51
N ASN A 265 14.13 -8.85 9.37
CA ASN A 265 13.43 -10.02 9.85
C ASN A 265 14.42 -10.85 10.68
N ILE A 266 14.23 -10.90 12.00
CA ILE A 266 15.24 -11.35 12.97
C ILE A 266 14.85 -12.71 13.51
N PHE A 267 15.75 -13.70 13.41
CA PHE A 267 15.53 -15.07 13.86
C PHE A 267 16.52 -15.43 14.96
N PHE A 268 16.02 -15.61 16.17
CA PHE A 268 16.82 -16.02 17.35
C PHE A 268 17.01 -17.52 17.42
N ALA A 269 18.05 -17.96 18.13
CA ALA A 269 18.43 -19.36 18.21
C ALA A 269 17.32 -20.26 18.77
N ASP A 270 16.49 -19.72 19.66
CA ASP A 270 15.44 -20.47 20.34
C ASP A 270 14.30 -20.95 19.41
N VAL A 271 14.19 -20.41 18.16
CA VAL A 271 13.25 -20.93 17.18
C VAL A 271 13.53 -22.39 16.81
N LEU A 272 14.79 -22.84 16.94
CA LEU A 272 15.28 -24.17 16.65
C LEU A 272 15.36 -25.09 17.88
N ASN A 273 14.88 -24.67 19.06
CA ASN A 273 14.91 -25.51 20.26
C ASN A 273 14.10 -26.80 20.09
N GLU A 274 13.06 -26.75 19.28
CA GLU A 274 12.20 -27.88 18.93
C GLU A 274 11.95 -27.87 17.41
N ASP A 275 11.85 -29.05 16.80
CA ASP A 275 11.43 -29.22 15.39
C ASP A 275 9.90 -29.42 15.36
N ASP A 276 9.17 -28.32 15.49
CA ASP A 276 7.73 -28.25 15.67
C ASP A 276 7.08 -27.24 14.70
N ASP A 277 5.76 -27.07 14.82
CA ASP A 277 4.97 -26.12 14.02
C ASP A 277 5.46 -24.69 14.16
N PHE A 278 6.06 -24.29 15.29
CA PHE A 278 6.59 -22.96 15.47
C PHE A 278 7.86 -22.74 14.64
N PHE A 279 8.74 -23.74 14.59
CA PHE A 279 9.92 -23.66 13.73
C PHE A 279 9.53 -23.67 12.25
N ASP A 280 8.55 -24.49 11.85
CA ASP A 280 8.04 -24.47 10.48
C ASP A 280 7.43 -23.12 10.10
N LYS A 281 6.69 -22.50 11.02
CA LYS A 281 6.15 -21.14 10.89
C LYS A 281 7.26 -20.08 10.76
N ALA A 282 8.37 -20.21 11.49
CA ALA A 282 9.50 -19.30 11.38
C ALA A 282 10.19 -19.42 10.01
N LEU A 283 10.31 -20.65 9.46
CA LEU A 283 10.81 -20.88 8.10
C LEU A 283 9.87 -20.29 7.03
N GLU A 284 8.56 -20.37 7.23
CA GLU A 284 7.60 -19.68 6.38
C GLU A 284 7.78 -18.15 6.49
N GLY A 285 7.97 -17.64 7.72
CA GLY A 285 8.28 -16.23 7.97
C GLY A 285 9.54 -15.74 7.26
N PHE A 286 10.55 -16.60 7.09
CA PHE A 286 11.71 -16.30 6.25
C PHE A 286 11.31 -16.18 4.76
N ALA A 287 10.52 -17.12 4.25
CA ALA A 287 10.11 -17.15 2.85
C ALA A 287 9.14 -16.02 2.46
N MET A 288 8.58 -15.28 3.43
CA MET A 288 7.66 -14.16 3.19
C MET A 288 8.26 -13.00 2.39
N PHE A 289 9.56 -12.97 2.15
CA PHE A 289 10.16 -11.99 1.22
C PHE A 289 9.69 -12.19 -0.22
N ALA A 290 9.20 -13.38 -0.57
CA ALA A 290 8.70 -13.70 -1.90
C ALA A 290 7.19 -13.44 -2.06
N LEU A 291 6.43 -13.20 -0.97
CA LEU A 291 5.00 -12.86 -1.04
C LEU A 291 4.80 -11.65 -1.96
N ASN A 292 3.74 -11.69 -2.78
CA ASN A 292 3.46 -10.65 -3.76
C ASN A 292 4.68 -10.33 -4.66
N GLN A 293 5.43 -11.34 -5.08
CA GLN A 293 6.69 -11.24 -5.85
C GLN A 293 7.76 -10.34 -5.18
N GLY A 294 7.71 -10.18 -3.86
CA GLY A 294 8.58 -9.25 -3.12
C GLY A 294 8.23 -7.77 -3.31
N GLU A 295 7.17 -7.46 -4.01
CA GLU A 295 6.70 -6.11 -4.32
C GLU A 295 5.83 -5.56 -3.17
N VAL A 296 6.40 -5.58 -1.98
CA VAL A 296 5.77 -5.13 -0.73
C VAL A 296 6.66 -4.11 -0.04
N CYS A 297 6.11 -2.96 0.32
CA CYS A 297 6.85 -1.90 1.01
C CYS A 297 7.48 -2.36 2.34
N THR A 298 6.85 -3.33 3.02
CA THR A 298 7.36 -3.97 4.24
C THR A 298 8.05 -5.32 3.96
N CYS A 299 8.40 -5.61 2.72
CA CYS A 299 9.10 -6.85 2.38
C CYS A 299 10.23 -7.13 3.39
N PRO A 300 10.27 -8.33 4.04
CA PRO A 300 11.34 -8.70 4.97
C PRO A 300 12.63 -9.02 4.20
N SER A 301 13.16 -8.01 3.54
CA SER A 301 14.25 -8.11 2.56
C SER A 301 15.65 -8.17 3.18
N ARG A 302 15.76 -8.01 4.52
CA ARG A 302 16.98 -8.31 5.30
C ARG A 302 16.65 -9.38 6.33
N ALA A 303 17.24 -10.57 6.21
CA ALA A 303 17.11 -11.62 7.22
C ALA A 303 18.35 -11.61 8.12
N LEU A 304 18.14 -11.42 9.42
CA LEU A 304 19.17 -11.44 10.44
C LEU A 304 19.02 -12.75 11.22
N ILE A 305 19.99 -13.64 11.13
CA ILE A 305 19.91 -14.97 11.75
C ILE A 305 20.99 -15.09 12.82
N GLN A 306 20.63 -15.55 14.01
CA GLN A 306 21.61 -15.74 15.07
C GLN A 306 22.64 -16.79 14.64
N GLU A 307 23.93 -16.45 14.73
CA GLU A 307 25.04 -17.22 14.16
C GLU A 307 25.00 -18.70 14.54
N SER A 308 24.64 -19.01 15.79
CA SER A 308 24.62 -20.39 16.31
C SER A 308 23.66 -21.34 15.61
N ILE A 309 22.64 -20.80 14.91
CA ILE A 309 21.65 -21.62 14.19
C ILE A 309 21.76 -21.48 12.67
N TYR A 310 22.66 -20.64 12.16
CA TYR A 310 22.68 -20.22 10.76
C TYR A 310 22.64 -21.41 9.79
N ASP A 311 23.56 -22.35 9.91
CA ASP A 311 23.69 -23.46 8.94
C ASP A 311 22.42 -24.34 8.90
N ARG A 312 21.91 -24.72 10.09
CA ARG A 312 20.72 -25.57 10.21
C ARG A 312 19.45 -24.84 9.76
N PHE A 313 19.34 -23.55 10.08
CA PHE A 313 18.22 -22.72 9.68
C PHE A 313 18.21 -22.54 8.16
N MET A 314 19.34 -22.14 7.57
CA MET A 314 19.44 -21.86 6.15
C MET A 314 19.27 -23.10 5.28
N GLU A 315 19.76 -24.26 5.71
CA GLU A 315 19.50 -25.53 5.00
C GLU A 315 17.99 -25.78 4.79
N ARG A 316 17.18 -25.55 5.83
CA ARG A 316 15.72 -25.73 5.78
C ARG A 316 15.04 -24.58 5.02
N ALA A 317 15.47 -23.34 5.25
CA ALA A 317 14.92 -22.14 4.63
C ALA A 317 15.12 -22.15 3.10
N LEU A 318 16.30 -22.52 2.61
CA LEU A 318 16.58 -22.61 1.17
C LEU A 318 15.71 -23.65 0.49
N LYS A 319 15.54 -24.84 1.09
CA LYS A 319 14.61 -25.87 0.55
C LYS A 319 13.17 -25.33 0.42
N ARG A 320 12.72 -24.51 1.38
CA ARG A 320 11.39 -23.89 1.30
C ARG A 320 11.31 -22.84 0.19
N VAL A 321 12.34 -22.02 0.02
CA VAL A 321 12.41 -21.04 -1.07
C VAL A 321 12.42 -21.70 -2.44
N GLU A 322 13.21 -22.76 -2.61
CA GLU A 322 13.31 -23.54 -3.86
C GLU A 322 11.99 -24.26 -4.21
N ALA A 323 11.17 -24.57 -3.21
CA ALA A 323 9.84 -25.16 -3.40
C ALA A 323 8.76 -24.15 -3.82
N ILE A 324 9.06 -22.85 -3.86
CA ILE A 324 8.11 -21.81 -4.29
C ILE A 324 7.80 -22.01 -5.79
N ARG A 325 6.54 -22.24 -6.10
CA ARG A 325 6.07 -22.40 -7.48
C ARG A 325 5.74 -21.06 -8.09
N GLN A 326 6.44 -20.73 -9.17
CA GLN A 326 6.17 -19.56 -10.01
C GLN A 326 5.52 -20.00 -11.32
N GLY A 327 4.50 -19.29 -11.78
CA GLY A 327 3.77 -19.68 -12.98
C GLY A 327 2.65 -18.69 -13.33
N ASN A 328 1.62 -19.17 -14.02
CA ASN A 328 0.44 -18.36 -14.34
C ASN A 328 -0.24 -17.88 -13.04
N PRO A 329 -0.32 -16.58 -12.78
CA PRO A 329 -0.96 -16.06 -11.58
C PRO A 329 -2.43 -16.44 -11.40
N LEU A 330 -3.12 -16.76 -12.48
CA LEU A 330 -4.52 -17.21 -12.44
C LEU A 330 -4.70 -18.69 -12.07
N ASP A 331 -3.60 -19.45 -11.98
CA ASP A 331 -3.61 -20.79 -11.44
C ASP A 331 -3.57 -20.74 -9.91
N PRO A 332 -4.58 -21.30 -9.19
CA PRO A 332 -4.59 -21.32 -7.72
C PRO A 332 -3.37 -22.03 -7.09
N GLN A 333 -2.64 -22.82 -7.85
CA GLN A 333 -1.43 -23.49 -7.38
C GLN A 333 -0.17 -22.62 -7.48
N THR A 334 -0.21 -21.52 -8.22
CA THR A 334 0.91 -20.57 -8.32
C THR A 334 1.10 -19.83 -6.99
N MET A 335 2.32 -19.83 -6.47
CA MET A 335 2.66 -19.20 -5.19
C MET A 335 3.12 -17.77 -5.35
N ILE A 336 3.88 -17.48 -6.42
CA ILE A 336 4.28 -16.12 -6.80
C ILE A 336 4.08 -15.93 -8.30
N GLY A 337 3.77 -14.70 -8.69
CA GLY A 337 3.48 -14.33 -10.08
C GLY A 337 4.61 -13.58 -10.77
N ALA A 338 4.23 -12.68 -11.70
CA ALA A 338 5.12 -11.82 -12.45
C ALA A 338 5.36 -10.48 -11.73
N GLN A 339 6.49 -9.83 -11.99
CA GLN A 339 6.77 -8.45 -11.56
C GLN A 339 5.83 -7.50 -12.30
N ALA A 340 5.42 -6.41 -11.66
CA ALA A 340 4.35 -5.54 -12.19
C ALA A 340 4.67 -4.86 -13.53
N SER A 341 5.94 -4.69 -13.88
CA SER A 341 6.35 -4.07 -15.15
C SER A 341 7.72 -4.55 -15.62
N SER A 342 8.05 -4.27 -16.89
CA SER A 342 9.40 -4.53 -17.44
C SER A 342 10.46 -3.70 -16.74
N GLU A 343 10.16 -2.45 -16.42
CA GLU A 343 11.07 -1.56 -15.70
C GLU A 343 11.40 -2.11 -14.31
N GLN A 344 10.41 -2.67 -13.62
CA GLN A 344 10.63 -3.28 -12.32
C GLN A 344 11.43 -4.57 -12.43
N LEU A 345 11.18 -5.41 -13.43
CA LEU A 345 12.01 -6.58 -13.74
C LEU A 345 13.47 -6.18 -13.93
N GLU A 346 13.76 -5.20 -14.78
CA GLU A 346 15.12 -4.74 -15.06
C GLU A 346 15.79 -4.14 -13.81
N LYS A 347 15.05 -3.38 -13.01
CA LYS A 347 15.53 -2.87 -11.72
C LYS A 347 15.99 -4.01 -10.81
N ILE A 348 15.16 -5.05 -10.64
CA ILE A 348 15.49 -6.19 -9.78
C ILE A 348 16.73 -6.91 -10.28
N LEU A 349 16.81 -7.19 -11.59
CA LEU A 349 17.97 -7.85 -12.20
C LEU A 349 19.24 -7.02 -12.01
N SER A 350 19.16 -5.69 -12.14
CA SER A 350 20.31 -4.80 -11.89
C SER A 350 20.82 -4.89 -10.44
N TYR A 351 19.94 -5.00 -9.44
CA TYR A 351 20.34 -5.19 -8.05
C TYR A 351 20.90 -6.57 -7.76
N ILE A 352 20.43 -7.61 -8.45
CA ILE A 352 21.04 -8.95 -8.39
C ILE A 352 22.49 -8.88 -8.88
N ASP A 353 22.74 -8.18 -9.97
CA ASP A 353 24.10 -7.98 -10.49
C ASP A 353 24.97 -7.12 -9.56
N ILE A 354 24.40 -6.06 -8.96
CA ILE A 354 25.09 -5.27 -7.93
C ILE A 354 25.52 -6.15 -6.75
N GLY A 355 24.64 -7.01 -6.25
CA GLY A 355 24.95 -7.94 -5.17
C GLY A 355 26.14 -8.86 -5.51
N LYS A 356 26.13 -9.44 -6.71
CA LYS A 356 27.26 -10.26 -7.22
C LYS A 356 28.55 -9.46 -7.34
N GLN A 357 28.49 -8.22 -7.85
CA GLN A 357 29.66 -7.34 -8.03
C GLN A 357 30.25 -6.88 -6.70
N GLU A 358 29.41 -6.66 -5.68
CA GLU A 358 29.86 -6.32 -4.32
C GLU A 358 30.41 -7.54 -3.54
N GLY A 359 30.37 -8.74 -4.14
CA GLY A 359 30.91 -9.96 -3.54
C GLY A 359 29.95 -10.66 -2.57
N ALA A 360 28.65 -10.37 -2.65
CA ALA A 360 27.66 -11.15 -1.92
C ALA A 360 27.60 -12.59 -2.47
N GLU A 361 27.48 -13.56 -1.57
CA GLU A 361 27.35 -14.97 -1.92
C GLU A 361 25.90 -15.24 -2.35
N LEU A 362 25.70 -15.67 -3.60
CA LEU A 362 24.40 -16.10 -4.11
C LEU A 362 24.11 -17.53 -3.63
N LEU A 363 23.08 -17.69 -2.79
CA LEU A 363 22.70 -18.99 -2.24
C LEU A 363 21.68 -19.72 -3.12
N THR A 364 20.73 -18.99 -3.73
CA THR A 364 19.76 -19.52 -4.70
C THR A 364 19.14 -18.41 -5.54
N GLY A 365 18.55 -18.75 -6.70
CA GLY A 365 17.93 -17.80 -7.64
C GLY A 365 18.95 -16.99 -8.44
N GLY A 366 18.84 -15.66 -8.43
CA GLY A 366 19.79 -14.74 -9.02
C GLY A 366 19.68 -14.54 -10.53
N GLU A 367 18.50 -14.82 -11.11
CA GLU A 367 18.27 -14.70 -12.55
C GLU A 367 16.77 -14.51 -12.88
N ARG A 368 16.51 -14.07 -14.11
CA ARG A 368 15.17 -14.09 -14.68
C ARG A 368 14.65 -15.53 -14.77
N ASN A 369 13.39 -15.75 -14.45
CA ASN A 369 12.74 -17.03 -14.67
C ASN A 369 12.11 -17.05 -16.07
N ALA A 370 12.77 -17.67 -17.02
CA ALA A 370 12.29 -17.82 -18.40
C ALA A 370 11.22 -18.92 -18.45
N LEU A 371 9.96 -18.52 -18.31
CA LEU A 371 8.82 -19.44 -18.47
C LEU A 371 8.52 -19.64 -19.97
N GLU A 372 7.86 -20.76 -20.29
CA GLU A 372 7.56 -21.15 -21.68
C GLU A 372 6.10 -20.86 -22.06
N GLY A 373 5.79 -21.02 -23.36
CA GLY A 373 4.45 -20.90 -23.90
C GLY A 373 3.89 -19.47 -23.78
N GLU A 374 2.67 -19.35 -23.32
CA GLU A 374 1.99 -18.05 -23.17
C GLU A 374 2.66 -17.10 -22.17
N LEU A 375 3.44 -17.65 -21.24
CA LEU A 375 4.13 -16.89 -20.21
C LEU A 375 5.51 -16.38 -20.65
N ALA A 376 6.01 -16.75 -21.82
CA ALA A 376 7.37 -16.46 -22.27
C ALA A 376 7.70 -14.95 -22.34
N GLY A 377 6.69 -14.10 -22.61
CA GLY A 377 6.82 -12.64 -22.62
C GLY A 377 6.68 -11.98 -21.26
N GLY A 378 6.33 -12.72 -20.21
CA GLY A 378 6.06 -12.20 -18.88
C GLY A 378 7.31 -11.81 -18.08
N TYR A 379 7.09 -11.13 -16.96
CA TYR A 379 8.15 -10.48 -16.18
C TYR A 379 8.47 -11.27 -14.90
N TYR A 380 9.10 -12.45 -15.03
CA TYR A 380 9.33 -13.37 -13.91
C TYR A 380 10.79 -13.34 -13.45
N VAL A 381 11.00 -13.30 -12.13
CA VAL A 381 12.30 -13.40 -11.45
C VAL A 381 12.26 -14.53 -10.45
N LYS A 382 13.28 -15.38 -10.43
CA LYS A 382 13.41 -16.44 -9.41
C LYS A 382 13.57 -15.82 -8.02
N PRO A 383 12.90 -16.34 -6.97
CA PRO A 383 13.21 -15.97 -5.60
C PRO A 383 14.69 -16.10 -5.34
N THR A 384 15.31 -15.03 -4.85
CA THR A 384 16.77 -14.88 -4.77
C THR A 384 17.21 -14.65 -3.34
N VAL A 385 18.19 -15.41 -2.89
CA VAL A 385 18.78 -15.30 -1.55
C VAL A 385 20.27 -15.03 -1.67
N PHE A 386 20.71 -13.90 -1.10
CA PHE A 386 22.11 -13.55 -0.95
C PHE A 386 22.56 -13.65 0.51
N ARG A 387 23.82 -14.06 0.74
CA ARG A 387 24.52 -13.86 2.00
C ARG A 387 25.53 -12.74 1.86
N GLY A 388 25.59 -11.86 2.86
CA GLY A 388 26.53 -10.73 2.83
C GLY A 388 26.58 -9.98 4.16
N HIS A 389 26.87 -8.69 4.11
CA HIS A 389 26.92 -7.84 5.29
C HIS A 389 26.13 -6.54 5.11
N ASN A 390 25.69 -5.94 6.22
CA ASN A 390 24.72 -4.84 6.24
C ASN A 390 25.17 -3.57 5.48
N LYS A 391 26.43 -3.43 5.12
CA LYS A 391 26.95 -2.25 4.37
C LYS A 391 26.86 -2.39 2.86
N MET A 392 26.50 -3.56 2.33
CA MET A 392 26.27 -3.76 0.90
C MET A 392 24.99 -3.04 0.46
N ARG A 393 24.94 -2.57 -0.78
CA ARG A 393 23.78 -1.88 -1.34
C ARG A 393 22.52 -2.73 -1.29
N ILE A 394 22.63 -4.03 -1.53
CA ILE A 394 21.50 -4.97 -1.45
C ILE A 394 20.89 -5.09 -0.04
N PHE A 395 21.62 -4.65 1.02
CA PHE A 395 21.12 -4.55 2.38
C PHE A 395 20.56 -3.16 2.73
N GLN A 396 20.97 -2.12 2.02
CA GLN A 396 20.63 -0.73 2.34
C GLN A 396 19.57 -0.13 1.43
N GLU A 397 19.53 -0.55 0.16
CA GLU A 397 18.65 0.01 -0.85
C GLU A 397 17.45 -0.89 -1.11
N GLU A 398 16.31 -0.28 -1.40
CA GLU A 398 15.06 -1.00 -1.68
C GLU A 398 15.06 -1.58 -3.10
N ILE A 399 15.07 -2.91 -3.18
CA ILE A 399 15.03 -3.63 -4.46
C ILE A 399 13.59 -3.73 -4.98
N PHE A 400 12.64 -3.96 -4.08
CA PHE A 400 11.21 -4.13 -4.35
C PHE A 400 10.92 -5.31 -5.30
N GLY A 401 11.46 -6.48 -4.95
CA GLY A 401 11.33 -7.73 -5.67
C GLY A 401 11.65 -8.93 -4.78
N PRO A 402 11.58 -10.16 -5.28
CA PRO A 402 11.73 -11.38 -4.49
C PRO A 402 13.22 -11.66 -4.18
N VAL A 403 13.88 -10.71 -3.53
CA VAL A 403 15.31 -10.76 -3.17
C VAL A 403 15.47 -10.49 -1.69
N VAL A 404 16.06 -11.42 -0.96
CA VAL A 404 16.42 -11.29 0.45
C VAL A 404 17.91 -11.34 0.66
N SER A 405 18.42 -10.46 1.51
CA SER A 405 19.82 -10.40 1.90
C SER A 405 19.98 -10.90 3.33
N VAL A 406 20.79 -11.93 3.52
CA VAL A 406 20.96 -12.65 4.80
C VAL A 406 22.31 -12.29 5.43
N THR A 407 22.29 -11.96 6.71
CA THR A 407 23.49 -11.78 7.54
C THR A 407 23.29 -12.43 8.90
N THR A 408 24.39 -12.63 9.64
CA THR A 408 24.34 -13.20 10.99
C THR A 408 24.57 -12.13 12.05
N PHE A 409 24.17 -12.45 13.30
CA PHE A 409 24.49 -11.68 14.49
C PHE A 409 24.81 -12.62 15.67
N LYS A 410 25.56 -12.15 16.64
CA LYS A 410 25.97 -12.94 17.84
C LYS A 410 25.16 -12.57 19.08
N THR A 411 24.90 -11.28 19.29
CA THR A 411 24.24 -10.76 20.49
C THR A 411 22.96 -10.00 20.11
N GLU A 412 22.08 -9.81 21.10
CA GLU A 412 20.85 -9.02 20.93
C GLU A 412 21.15 -7.57 20.54
N ASP A 413 22.18 -6.96 21.18
CA ASP A 413 22.60 -5.59 20.86
C ASP A 413 23.10 -5.46 19.41
N GLU A 414 23.83 -6.44 18.91
CA GLU A 414 24.28 -6.48 17.51
C GLU A 414 23.08 -6.61 16.55
N ALA A 415 22.14 -7.50 16.86
CA ALA A 415 20.93 -7.65 16.05
C ALA A 415 20.13 -6.34 15.97
N LEU A 416 19.95 -5.66 17.10
CA LEU A 416 19.25 -4.39 17.16
C LEU A 416 20.00 -3.28 16.42
N ALA A 417 21.32 -3.21 16.56
CA ALA A 417 22.15 -2.25 15.84
C ALA A 417 22.04 -2.44 14.31
N ILE A 418 22.15 -3.69 13.82
CA ILE A 418 21.98 -3.99 12.38
C ILE A 418 20.54 -3.68 11.93
N ALA A 419 19.53 -4.04 12.71
CA ALA A 419 18.13 -3.81 12.36
C ALA A 419 17.84 -2.33 12.14
N ASN A 420 18.37 -1.46 12.99
CA ASN A 420 18.17 -0.01 12.97
C ASN A 420 19.10 0.76 12.02
N ASP A 421 20.18 0.12 11.52
CA ASP A 421 21.15 0.73 10.61
C ASP A 421 20.65 0.75 9.16
N THR A 422 19.68 1.60 8.90
CA THR A 422 19.05 1.85 7.60
C THR A 422 18.40 3.22 7.58
N LEU A 423 18.23 3.80 6.38
CA LEU A 423 17.45 5.03 6.18
C LEU A 423 15.95 4.83 6.42
N TYR A 424 15.49 3.61 6.36
CA TYR A 424 14.08 3.23 6.43
C TYR A 424 13.64 2.84 7.84
N GLY A 425 12.33 2.76 8.03
CA GLY A 425 11.72 2.34 9.28
C GLY A 425 10.25 2.01 9.10
N LEU A 426 9.90 1.20 8.09
CA LEU A 426 8.50 0.86 7.82
C LEU A 426 8.04 -0.34 8.62
N GLY A 427 8.65 -1.51 8.39
CA GLY A 427 8.31 -2.76 9.04
C GLY A 427 9.52 -3.48 9.63
N ALA A 428 9.25 -4.43 10.53
CA ALA A 428 10.22 -5.37 11.05
C ALA A 428 9.56 -6.66 11.54
N GLY A 429 10.28 -7.77 11.51
CA GLY A 429 9.86 -9.06 12.08
C GLY A 429 10.81 -9.55 13.15
N VAL A 430 10.27 -10.18 14.20
CA VAL A 430 11.05 -10.81 15.28
C VAL A 430 10.49 -12.19 15.55
N TRP A 431 11.37 -13.18 15.52
CA TRP A 431 11.02 -14.59 15.73
C TRP A 431 11.79 -15.15 16.91
N SER A 432 11.08 -15.45 17.98
CA SER A 432 11.63 -15.99 19.24
C SER A 432 10.53 -16.66 20.05
N ARG A 433 10.88 -17.69 20.80
CA ARG A 433 10.00 -18.32 21.81
C ARG A 433 9.94 -17.52 23.12
N ASP A 434 10.88 -16.58 23.30
CA ASP A 434 10.94 -15.70 24.46
C ASP A 434 10.08 -14.45 24.27
N ALA A 435 8.96 -14.37 24.98
CA ALA A 435 8.03 -13.25 24.91
C ALA A 435 8.66 -11.92 25.39
N ASN A 436 9.58 -11.95 26.36
CA ASN A 436 10.27 -10.75 26.84
C ASN A 436 11.19 -10.18 25.74
N ARG A 437 11.93 -11.06 25.05
CA ARG A 437 12.75 -10.69 23.90
C ARG A 437 11.90 -10.08 22.79
N CYS A 438 10.79 -10.72 22.43
CA CYS A 438 9.86 -10.20 21.44
C CYS A 438 9.34 -8.80 21.82
N TYR A 439 8.96 -8.59 23.09
CA TYR A 439 8.51 -7.29 23.56
C TYR A 439 9.64 -6.24 23.54
N HIS A 440 10.84 -6.59 24.02
CA HIS A 440 12.00 -5.69 24.01
C HIS A 440 12.34 -5.23 22.60
N PHE A 441 12.50 -6.17 21.67
CA PHE A 441 12.77 -5.84 20.26
C PHE A 441 11.64 -5.03 19.61
N GLY A 442 10.39 -5.35 19.93
CA GLY A 442 9.23 -4.58 19.47
C GLY A 442 9.25 -3.12 19.92
N ARG A 443 9.89 -2.82 21.06
CA ARG A 443 10.03 -1.46 21.61
C ARG A 443 11.23 -0.70 21.04
N GLU A 444 12.33 -1.39 20.77
CA GLU A 444 13.62 -0.77 20.44
C GLU A 444 13.86 -0.68 18.90
N ILE A 445 13.19 -1.48 18.10
CA ILE A 445 13.29 -1.37 16.64
C ILE A 445 12.62 -0.09 16.16
N GLN A 446 13.35 0.68 15.37
CA GLN A 446 12.91 1.96 14.80
C GLN A 446 12.08 1.73 13.52
N ALA A 447 10.93 1.09 13.67
CA ALA A 447 9.94 0.85 12.62
C ALA A 447 8.53 1.16 13.09
N GLY A 448 7.67 1.60 12.18
CA GLY A 448 6.30 1.94 12.53
C GLY A 448 5.40 0.71 12.76
N ARG A 449 5.74 -0.44 12.17
CA ARG A 449 5.09 -1.72 12.40
C ARG A 449 6.12 -2.79 12.74
N VAL A 450 5.96 -3.45 13.88
CA VAL A 450 6.76 -4.63 14.25
C VAL A 450 5.85 -5.83 14.44
N TRP A 451 6.15 -6.89 13.73
CA TRP A 451 5.49 -8.19 13.90
C TRP A 451 6.36 -9.10 14.77
N THR A 452 5.74 -9.81 15.69
CA THR A 452 6.41 -10.83 16.49
C THR A 452 5.75 -12.19 16.26
N ASN A 453 6.57 -13.17 15.85
CA ASN A 453 6.11 -14.53 15.51
C ASN A 453 4.99 -14.60 14.44
N CYS A 454 4.92 -13.58 13.59
CA CYS A 454 4.09 -13.48 12.40
C CYS A 454 4.68 -12.44 11.45
N TYR A 455 4.15 -12.33 10.24
CA TYR A 455 4.50 -11.27 9.29
C TYR A 455 3.33 -10.98 8.34
N HIS A 456 3.32 -9.82 7.67
CA HIS A 456 2.30 -9.42 6.69
C HIS A 456 0.83 -9.45 7.17
N ALA A 457 0.57 -9.23 8.47
CA ALA A 457 -0.79 -9.04 8.96
C ALA A 457 -1.15 -7.54 8.97
N TYR A 458 -2.22 -7.16 8.26
CA TYR A 458 -2.64 -5.77 8.06
C TYR A 458 -4.10 -5.52 8.49
N PRO A 459 -4.48 -5.77 9.75
CA PRO A 459 -5.85 -5.52 10.17
C PRO A 459 -6.18 -4.02 10.14
N ALA A 460 -7.39 -3.68 9.70
CA ALA A 460 -7.83 -2.30 9.52
C ALA A 460 -7.78 -1.45 10.81
N HIS A 461 -7.87 -2.09 11.97
CA HIS A 461 -7.86 -1.45 13.30
C HIS A 461 -6.46 -1.29 13.93
N ALA A 462 -5.39 -1.64 13.22
CA ALA A 462 -4.03 -1.47 13.70
C ALA A 462 -3.28 -0.43 12.84
N ALA A 463 -2.75 0.62 13.47
CA ALA A 463 -2.08 1.72 12.76
C ALA A 463 -0.88 1.23 11.96
N PHE A 464 -0.74 1.74 10.74
CA PHE A 464 0.35 1.46 9.83
C PHE A 464 1.03 2.75 9.39
N GLY A 465 2.34 2.74 9.24
CA GLY A 465 3.12 3.87 8.73
C GLY A 465 4.58 3.82 9.12
N GLY A 466 5.39 4.62 8.45
CA GLY A 466 6.84 4.59 8.57
C GLY A 466 7.42 5.50 9.65
N TYR A 467 8.62 5.11 10.10
CA TYR A 467 9.60 5.97 10.77
C TYR A 467 10.62 6.45 9.74
N LYS A 468 11.47 7.40 10.09
CA LYS A 468 12.58 7.89 9.27
C LYS A 468 12.11 8.28 7.86
N GLN A 469 12.75 7.74 6.82
CA GLN A 469 12.40 8.05 5.43
C GLN A 469 11.36 7.10 4.81
N SER A 470 10.70 6.30 5.63
CA SER A 470 9.60 5.43 5.17
C SER A 470 8.23 6.09 5.19
N GLY A 471 8.11 7.32 5.69
CA GLY A 471 6.86 8.04 5.56
C GLY A 471 6.54 9.07 6.63
N ILE A 472 5.39 9.72 6.45
CA ILE A 472 4.81 10.74 7.33
C ILE A 472 3.33 10.46 7.50
N GLY A 473 2.86 10.43 8.74
CA GLY A 473 1.49 10.10 9.07
C GLY A 473 1.27 8.61 9.33
N ARG A 474 0.01 8.21 9.40
CA ARG A 474 -0.41 6.82 9.59
C ARG A 474 -1.57 6.50 8.69
N GLU A 475 -1.56 5.29 8.15
CA GLU A 475 -2.67 4.67 7.43
C GLU A 475 -3.40 3.71 8.38
N THR A 476 -4.61 3.30 8.02
CA THR A 476 -5.45 2.40 8.81
C THR A 476 -5.77 2.96 10.19
N HIS A 477 -6.40 2.19 11.09
CA HIS A 477 -6.79 2.62 12.41
C HIS A 477 -7.63 3.93 12.43
N LYS A 478 -8.43 4.15 13.46
CA LYS A 478 -9.27 5.36 13.59
C LYS A 478 -8.50 6.69 13.51
N MET A 479 -7.21 6.71 13.88
CA MET A 479 -6.35 7.89 13.80
C MET A 479 -6.17 8.39 12.35
N MET A 480 -6.47 7.57 11.34
CA MET A 480 -6.44 7.99 9.95
C MET A 480 -7.48 9.07 9.65
N LEU A 481 -8.59 9.12 10.38
CA LEU A 481 -9.58 10.18 10.23
C LEU A 481 -9.00 11.56 10.52
N ASP A 482 -8.05 11.68 11.46
CA ASP A 482 -7.39 12.95 11.81
C ASP A 482 -6.59 13.53 10.63
N HIS A 483 -6.18 12.68 9.69
CA HIS A 483 -5.50 13.10 8.47
C HIS A 483 -6.44 13.56 7.36
N TYR A 484 -7.75 13.33 7.49
CA TYR A 484 -8.80 13.74 6.54
C TYR A 484 -9.79 14.74 7.13
N GLN A 485 -9.51 15.23 8.32
CA GLN A 485 -10.32 16.20 9.04
C GLN A 485 -9.45 17.31 9.62
N GLN A 486 -10.09 18.41 9.96
CA GLN A 486 -9.49 19.49 10.76
C GLN A 486 -10.36 19.73 11.98
N THR A 487 -9.71 20.07 13.10
CA THR A 487 -10.42 20.38 14.33
C THR A 487 -10.73 21.87 14.38
N LYS A 488 -12.02 22.20 14.48
CA LYS A 488 -12.47 23.56 14.79
C LYS A 488 -12.74 23.69 16.27
N ASN A 489 -12.13 24.66 16.92
CA ASN A 489 -12.52 25.08 18.26
C ASN A 489 -13.51 26.24 18.17
N MET A 490 -14.61 26.15 18.90
CA MET A 490 -15.58 27.22 19.07
C MET A 490 -15.72 27.50 20.56
N LEU A 491 -15.30 28.70 20.99
CA LEU A 491 -15.49 29.22 22.35
C LEU A 491 -16.79 29.98 22.40
N VAL A 492 -17.66 29.61 23.34
CA VAL A 492 -18.96 30.29 23.55
C VAL A 492 -19.02 30.78 24.98
N SER A 493 -19.12 32.08 25.15
CA SER A 493 -19.45 32.68 26.44
C SER A 493 -20.94 32.88 26.55
N TYR A 494 -21.51 32.36 27.61
CA TYR A 494 -22.92 32.51 28.00
C TYR A 494 -23.08 33.64 29.03
N SER A 495 -21.99 34.30 29.44
CA SER A 495 -22.02 35.45 30.33
C SER A 495 -22.55 36.69 29.61
N PRO A 496 -23.56 37.44 30.19
CA PRO A 496 -24.03 38.70 29.63
C PRO A 496 -23.11 39.88 30.02
N LYS A 497 -22.07 39.65 30.81
CA LYS A 497 -21.19 40.74 31.34
C LYS A 497 -20.28 41.26 30.24
N ALA A 498 -20.00 42.57 30.30
CA ALA A 498 -18.99 43.20 29.45
C ALA A 498 -17.61 42.56 29.69
N LEU A 499 -16.76 42.50 28.65
CA LEU A 499 -15.43 41.92 28.71
C LEU A 499 -14.45 42.75 29.57
N GLY A 500 -14.73 44.04 29.76
CA GLY A 500 -13.99 44.92 30.67
C GLY A 500 -12.65 45.45 30.15
N PHE A 501 -12.40 45.33 28.83
CA PHE A 501 -11.15 45.80 28.22
C PHE A 501 -11.23 47.24 27.70
N PHE A 502 -12.41 47.79 27.43
CA PHE A 502 -12.62 49.13 26.87
C PHE A 502 -13.76 49.84 27.55
#